data_69b95c9fbcd6fe651b33f3aa8c466fdd
#
_entry.id   69b95c9fbcd6fe651b33f3aa8c466fdd
#
_cell.length_a   1.000
_cell.length_b   1.000
_cell.length_c   1.000
_cell.angle_alpha   90.00
_cell.angle_beta   90.00
_cell.angle_gamma   90.00
#
_symmetry.space_group_name_H-M   'P 1'
#
loop_
_entity.id
_entity.type
_entity.pdbx_description
1 polymer ?
#
loop_
_entity_poly.entity_id
_entity_poly.type
_entity_poly.pdbx_seq_one_letter_code
_entity_poly.pdbx_strand_id
1 'polypeptide(L)'
;ISKINSSKKFDEEQKKQGIRIIKKLFSSKSRKQANDENPESRVDYISDHLGIIKEEVITIINLFREENILADSKDLTAFIKNTDNKNRSLSIVELYGKIENFLLQVFKEEESVFHLKELNEDAENYGGQDVNTSKLKRIINFWSIKSWIKRKNLDHSKNHIAIFCLQSKELLKNKLERRHELATFIIEFFYNKTITETIKGQIDKDEILVEFSVHELKFA
;
A
#
# COMPACT_ATOMS: atom_id res chain seq x y z
N ILE A 1 13.21 16.82 -9.69
CA ILE A 1 13.19 16.89 -11.18
C ILE A 1 14.63 16.81 -11.71
N SER A 2 15.56 17.62 -11.18
CA SER A 2 16.96 17.59 -11.62
C SER A 2 17.56 16.17 -11.62
N LYS A 3 17.38 15.39 -10.54
CA LYS A 3 17.83 13.99 -10.45
C LYS A 3 17.24 13.09 -11.53
N ILE A 4 15.95 13.29 -11.89
CA ILE A 4 15.32 12.51 -12.97
C ILE A 4 16.00 12.77 -14.30
N ASN A 5 16.22 14.04 -14.61
CA ASN A 5 16.85 14.45 -15.87
C ASN A 5 18.31 13.98 -16.00
N SER A 6 19.04 13.93 -14.88
CA SER A 6 20.46 13.53 -14.89
C SER A 6 20.66 12.02 -14.77
N SER A 7 19.66 11.26 -14.41
CA SER A 7 19.77 9.81 -14.26
C SER A 7 19.88 9.09 -15.61
N LYS A 8 20.80 8.11 -15.66
CA LYS A 8 20.98 7.22 -16.81
C LYS A 8 20.06 5.99 -16.79
N LYS A 9 19.35 5.77 -15.67
CA LYS A 9 18.44 4.61 -15.53
C LYS A 9 17.06 4.84 -16.16
N PHE A 10 16.69 6.10 -16.39
CA PHE A 10 15.45 6.47 -17.05
C PHE A 10 15.70 6.67 -18.53
N ASP A 11 14.87 6.06 -19.36
CA ASP A 11 14.77 6.45 -20.76
C ASP A 11 14.05 7.82 -20.89
N GLU A 12 14.02 8.39 -22.09
CA GLU A 12 13.44 9.73 -22.31
C GLU A 12 11.93 9.78 -22.04
N GLU A 13 11.19 8.71 -22.32
CA GLU A 13 9.76 8.66 -22.02
C GLU A 13 9.52 8.51 -20.51
N GLN A 14 10.27 7.66 -19.84
CA GLN A 14 10.24 7.50 -18.39
C GLN A 14 10.60 8.80 -17.65
N LYS A 15 11.53 9.60 -18.18
CA LYS A 15 11.84 10.94 -17.64
C LYS A 15 10.63 11.85 -17.71
N LYS A 16 9.99 11.94 -18.87
CA LYS A 16 8.80 12.79 -19.07
C LYS A 16 7.67 12.35 -18.15
N GLN A 17 7.37 11.08 -18.12
CA GLN A 17 6.30 10.53 -17.29
C GLN A 17 6.64 10.63 -15.80
N GLY A 18 7.89 10.40 -15.42
CA GLY A 18 8.37 10.56 -14.06
C GLY A 18 8.18 11.98 -13.52
N ILE A 19 8.45 12.98 -14.33
CA ILE A 19 8.20 14.39 -13.96
C ILE A 19 6.69 14.65 -13.75
N ARG A 20 5.83 14.08 -14.59
CA ARG A 20 4.37 14.19 -14.44
C ARG A 20 3.90 13.51 -13.15
N ILE A 21 4.39 12.31 -12.86
CA ILE A 21 4.10 11.55 -11.65
C ILE A 21 4.52 12.34 -10.40
N ILE A 22 5.76 12.84 -10.34
CA ILE A 22 6.24 13.65 -9.21
C ILE A 22 5.36 14.89 -9.00
N LYS A 23 5.07 15.64 -10.06
CA LYS A 23 4.19 16.81 -9.95
C LYS A 23 2.81 16.44 -9.41
N LYS A 24 2.26 15.29 -9.82
CA LYS A 24 0.95 14.82 -9.35
C LYS A 24 0.99 14.39 -7.90
N LEU A 25 2.02 13.64 -7.48
CA LEU A 25 2.19 13.19 -6.09
C LEU A 25 2.26 14.35 -5.09
N PHE A 26 2.90 15.44 -5.47
CA PHE A 26 3.07 16.62 -4.62
C PHE A 26 2.04 17.73 -4.85
N SER A 27 1.03 17.51 -5.67
CA SER A 27 -0.04 18.50 -5.86
C SER A 27 -0.91 18.63 -4.60
N SER A 28 -1.42 19.84 -4.34
CA SER A 28 -2.31 20.12 -3.20
C SER A 28 -3.60 19.28 -3.24
N LYS A 29 -4.09 18.96 -4.44
CA LYS A 29 -5.28 18.14 -4.65
C LYS A 29 -5.03 16.68 -4.25
N SER A 30 -3.85 16.15 -4.56
CA SER A 30 -3.43 14.80 -4.17
C SER A 30 -3.26 14.66 -2.64
N ARG A 31 -2.86 15.73 -1.95
CA ARG A 31 -2.73 15.73 -0.48
C ARG A 31 -4.10 15.72 0.21
N LYS A 32 -5.09 16.43 -0.34
CA LYS A 32 -6.47 16.42 0.20
C LYS A 32 -7.15 15.07 0.03
N GLN A 33 -6.95 14.38 -1.09
CA GLN A 33 -7.51 13.05 -1.35
C GLN A 33 -6.85 11.93 -0.53
N ALA A 34 -5.68 12.15 0.03
CA ALA A 34 -5.06 11.19 0.95
C ALA A 34 -5.84 11.04 2.27
N ASN A 35 -6.73 11.98 2.57
CA ASN A 35 -7.58 12.00 3.77
C ASN A 35 -9.01 11.49 3.50
N ASP A 36 -9.34 11.07 2.27
CA ASP A 36 -10.66 10.51 1.96
C ASP A 36 -10.82 9.10 2.52
N GLU A 37 -12.03 8.80 3.02
CA GLU A 37 -12.41 7.52 3.65
C GLU A 37 -12.27 6.30 2.74
N ASN A 38 -12.15 6.50 1.40
CA ASN A 38 -11.84 5.49 0.39
C ASN A 38 -10.65 5.95 -0.48
N PRO A 39 -9.42 5.96 0.02
CA PRO A 39 -8.29 6.29 -0.82
C PRO A 39 -8.15 5.22 -1.90
N GLU A 40 -8.45 5.56 -3.14
CA GLU A 40 -7.93 4.81 -4.28
C GLU A 40 -6.42 4.63 -4.06
N SER A 41 -5.89 3.46 -4.40
CA SER A 41 -4.44 3.28 -4.40
C SER A 41 -3.82 4.47 -5.16
N ARG A 42 -2.81 5.10 -4.59
CA ARG A 42 -2.17 6.25 -5.24
C ARG A 42 -1.69 5.93 -6.66
N VAL A 43 -1.37 4.69 -6.92
CA VAL A 43 -1.02 4.18 -8.25
C VAL A 43 -2.22 4.24 -9.19
N ASP A 44 -3.40 3.79 -8.73
CA ASP A 44 -4.62 3.83 -9.54
C ASP A 44 -5.02 5.28 -9.85
N TYR A 45 -4.98 6.14 -8.84
CA TYR A 45 -5.24 7.57 -8.99
C TYR A 45 -4.28 8.24 -9.98
N ILE A 46 -2.98 7.96 -9.88
CA ILE A 46 -1.98 8.52 -10.79
C ILE A 46 -2.20 8.02 -12.21
N SER A 47 -2.41 6.72 -12.37
CA SER A 47 -2.68 6.07 -13.64
C SER A 47 -3.87 6.70 -14.36
N ASP A 48 -5.01 6.79 -13.66
CA ASP A 48 -6.26 7.30 -14.22
C ASP A 48 -6.18 8.79 -14.57
N HIS A 49 -5.52 9.60 -13.73
CA HIS A 49 -5.43 11.06 -13.98
C HIS A 49 -4.38 11.47 -15.00
N LEU A 50 -3.33 10.68 -15.15
CA LEU A 50 -2.26 11.00 -16.10
C LEU A 50 -2.39 10.23 -17.41
N GLY A 51 -3.29 9.25 -17.49
CA GLY A 51 -3.43 8.37 -18.66
C GLY A 51 -2.19 7.49 -18.88
N ILE A 52 -1.48 7.12 -17.79
CA ILE A 52 -0.31 6.26 -17.81
C ILE A 52 -0.76 4.88 -17.32
N ILE A 53 -0.35 3.81 -17.99
CA ILE A 53 -0.69 2.46 -17.55
C ILE A 53 -0.08 2.17 -16.18
N LYS A 54 -0.79 1.37 -15.35
CA LYS A 54 -0.40 1.13 -13.95
C LYS A 54 0.98 0.50 -13.82
N GLU A 55 1.31 -0.42 -14.71
CA GLU A 55 2.61 -1.10 -14.76
C GLU A 55 3.77 -0.11 -14.93
N GLU A 56 3.54 0.90 -15.77
CA GLU A 56 4.54 1.93 -16.03
C GLU A 56 4.66 2.90 -14.84
N VAL A 57 3.56 3.28 -14.21
CA VAL A 57 3.58 4.05 -12.96
C VAL A 57 4.38 3.31 -11.88
N ILE A 58 4.16 2.00 -11.71
CA ILE A 58 4.87 1.16 -10.75
C ILE A 58 6.37 1.11 -11.09
N THR A 59 6.70 0.91 -12.36
CA THR A 59 8.10 0.87 -12.83
C THR A 59 8.82 2.17 -12.50
N ILE A 60 8.21 3.31 -12.81
CA ILE A 60 8.79 4.64 -12.55
C ILE A 60 8.93 4.89 -11.04
N ILE A 61 7.96 4.50 -10.22
CA ILE A 61 8.07 4.62 -8.75
C ILE A 61 9.23 3.79 -8.21
N ASN A 62 9.44 2.59 -8.73
CA ASN A 62 10.57 1.76 -8.32
C ASN A 62 11.91 2.39 -8.73
N LEU A 63 12.00 2.93 -9.94
CA LEU A 63 13.18 3.69 -10.37
C LEU A 63 13.45 4.91 -9.49
N PHE A 64 12.40 5.61 -9.02
CA PHE A 64 12.56 6.72 -8.08
C PHE A 64 13.17 6.27 -6.75
N ARG A 65 12.82 5.08 -6.26
CA ARG A 65 13.41 4.52 -5.04
C ARG A 65 14.87 4.13 -5.26
N GLU A 66 15.17 3.45 -6.35
CA GLU A 66 16.55 3.06 -6.70
C GLU A 66 17.49 4.25 -6.86
N GLU A 67 16.98 5.35 -7.40
CA GLU A 67 17.72 6.60 -7.59
C GLU A 67 17.67 7.54 -6.37
N ASN A 68 17.09 7.10 -5.25
CA ASN A 68 16.89 7.91 -4.05
C ASN A 68 16.21 9.27 -4.33
N ILE A 69 15.25 9.28 -5.27
CA ILE A 69 14.40 10.43 -5.59
C ILE A 69 13.19 10.45 -4.64
N LEU A 70 12.66 9.27 -4.31
CA LEU A 70 11.69 9.04 -3.25
C LEU A 70 12.37 8.23 -2.15
N ALA A 71 12.30 8.74 -0.95
CA ALA A 71 12.70 8.03 0.26
C ALA A 71 11.47 7.79 1.13
N ASP A 72 11.50 6.73 1.92
CA ASP A 72 10.49 6.53 2.95
C ASP A 72 10.65 7.63 4.01
N SER A 73 9.53 8.18 4.49
CA SER A 73 9.56 9.16 5.59
C SER A 73 10.15 8.52 6.84
N LYS A 74 10.99 9.25 7.54
CA LYS A 74 11.54 8.83 8.84
C LYS A 74 10.60 9.12 9.99
N ASP A 75 9.69 10.05 9.79
CA ASP A 75 8.70 10.47 10.76
C ASP A 75 7.33 10.04 10.28
N LEU A 76 6.58 9.43 11.18
CA LEU A 76 5.23 8.96 10.94
C LEU A 76 4.29 9.74 11.84
N THR A 77 3.17 10.15 11.27
CA THR A 77 2.10 10.83 11.99
C THR A 77 0.83 10.04 11.81
N ALA A 78 0.14 9.72 12.89
CA ALA A 78 -1.15 9.08 12.86
C ALA A 78 -2.18 9.93 13.61
N PHE A 79 -3.40 9.95 13.05
CA PHE A 79 -4.57 10.52 13.68
C PHE A 79 -5.44 9.38 14.18
N ILE A 80 -5.73 9.37 15.47
CA ILE A 80 -6.66 8.44 16.09
C ILE A 80 -7.90 9.22 16.48
N LYS A 81 -9.05 8.83 15.93
CA LYS A 81 -10.34 9.40 16.32
C LYS A 81 -10.77 8.81 17.65
N ASN A 82 -11.43 9.58 18.49
CA ASN A 82 -11.98 9.10 19.76
C ASN A 82 -12.96 7.93 19.59
N THR A 83 -13.56 7.81 18.40
CA THR A 83 -14.45 6.69 18.02
C THR A 83 -13.69 5.44 17.57
N ASP A 84 -12.38 5.54 17.33
CA ASP A 84 -11.58 4.41 16.87
C ASP A 84 -11.36 3.42 18.01
N ASN A 85 -11.43 2.13 17.66
CA ASN A 85 -11.26 1.03 18.58
C ASN A 85 -10.05 0.20 18.17
N LYS A 86 -9.13 -0.05 19.12
CA LYS A 86 -7.95 -0.91 18.92
C LYS A 86 -8.33 -2.25 18.28
N ASN A 87 -9.36 -2.91 18.81
CA ASN A 87 -9.80 -4.21 18.32
C ASN A 87 -10.29 -4.16 16.87
N ARG A 88 -10.97 -3.07 16.48
CA ARG A 88 -11.38 -2.87 15.09
C ARG A 88 -10.17 -2.69 14.17
N SER A 89 -9.16 -1.94 14.60
CA SER A 89 -7.92 -1.75 13.82
C SER A 89 -7.16 -3.07 13.68
N LEU A 90 -7.08 -3.87 14.74
CA LEU A 90 -6.46 -5.20 14.70
C LEU A 90 -7.24 -6.17 13.80
N SER A 91 -8.57 -6.18 13.87
CA SER A 91 -9.39 -7.03 12.98
C SER A 91 -9.24 -6.68 11.49
N ILE A 92 -8.97 -5.41 11.17
CA ILE A 92 -8.62 -5.03 9.80
C ILE A 92 -7.26 -5.63 9.39
N VAL A 93 -6.26 -5.61 10.26
CA VAL A 93 -4.95 -6.24 9.98
C VAL A 93 -5.11 -7.74 9.77
N GLU A 94 -5.89 -8.41 10.61
CA GLU A 94 -6.19 -9.84 10.48
C GLU A 94 -6.91 -10.16 9.16
N LEU A 95 -7.89 -9.33 8.78
CA LEU A 95 -8.60 -9.50 7.51
C LEU A 95 -7.65 -9.39 6.32
N TYR A 96 -6.77 -8.39 6.31
CA TYR A 96 -5.76 -8.25 5.25
C TYR A 96 -4.80 -9.43 5.25
N GLY A 97 -4.39 -9.93 6.41
CA GLY A 97 -3.55 -11.12 6.54
C GLY A 97 -4.22 -12.37 5.96
N LYS A 98 -5.52 -12.57 6.19
CA LYS A 98 -6.29 -13.68 5.58
C LYS A 98 -6.30 -13.58 4.05
N ILE A 99 -6.56 -12.39 3.50
CA ILE A 99 -6.56 -12.18 2.05
C ILE A 99 -5.15 -12.43 1.47
N GLU A 100 -4.11 -11.94 2.13
CA GLU A 100 -2.72 -12.16 1.71
C GLU A 100 -2.35 -13.65 1.72
N ASN A 101 -2.77 -14.39 2.74
CA ASN A 101 -2.56 -15.84 2.81
C ASN A 101 -3.31 -16.60 1.71
N PHE A 102 -4.54 -16.19 1.39
CA PHE A 102 -5.27 -16.72 0.24
C PHE A 102 -4.50 -16.47 -1.07
N LEU A 103 -4.09 -15.23 -1.32
CA LEU A 103 -3.37 -14.88 -2.55
C LEU A 103 -2.02 -15.62 -2.65
N LEU A 104 -1.34 -15.85 -1.52
CA LEU A 104 -0.12 -16.64 -1.46
C LEU A 104 -0.33 -18.10 -1.90
N GLN A 105 -1.50 -18.67 -1.62
CA GLN A 105 -1.85 -20.03 -2.08
C GLN A 105 -2.15 -20.06 -3.57
N VAL A 106 -2.87 -19.06 -4.08
CA VAL A 106 -3.40 -19.00 -5.44
C VAL A 106 -2.36 -18.56 -6.45
N PHE A 107 -1.53 -17.56 -6.12
CA PHE A 107 -0.51 -17.05 -7.05
C PHE A 107 0.67 -18.01 -7.14
N LYS A 108 1.18 -18.16 -8.36
CA LYS A 108 2.28 -19.06 -8.69
C LYS A 108 3.49 -18.27 -9.19
N GLU A 109 4.63 -18.96 -9.28
CA GLU A 109 5.83 -18.41 -9.92
C GLU A 109 5.65 -18.34 -11.45
N GLU A 110 4.79 -19.19 -12.00
CA GLU A 110 4.36 -19.14 -13.39
C GLU A 110 3.23 -18.14 -13.60
N GLU A 111 3.18 -17.54 -14.80
CA GLU A 111 2.12 -16.62 -15.17
C GLU A 111 0.75 -17.32 -15.12
N SER A 112 -0.15 -16.78 -14.34
CA SER A 112 -1.52 -17.26 -14.21
C SER A 112 -2.50 -16.13 -14.46
N VAL A 113 -3.58 -16.41 -15.19
CA VAL A 113 -4.62 -15.43 -15.52
C VAL A 113 -5.79 -15.59 -14.56
N PHE A 114 -6.25 -14.46 -14.02
CA PHE A 114 -7.36 -14.41 -13.10
C PHE A 114 -8.42 -13.42 -13.59
N HIS A 115 -9.69 -13.80 -13.41
CA HIS A 115 -10.80 -12.88 -13.48
C HIS A 115 -11.04 -12.27 -12.10
N LEU A 116 -10.99 -10.95 -11.97
CA LEU A 116 -11.03 -10.28 -10.66
C LEU A 116 -12.29 -10.55 -9.84
N LYS A 117 -13.43 -10.77 -10.51
CA LYS A 117 -14.68 -11.09 -9.83
C LYS A 117 -14.63 -12.49 -9.21
N GLU A 118 -14.19 -13.48 -9.98
CA GLU A 118 -14.01 -14.86 -9.50
C GLU A 118 -13.00 -14.94 -8.38
N LEU A 119 -11.85 -14.27 -8.55
CA LEU A 119 -10.83 -14.16 -7.50
C LEU A 119 -11.37 -13.53 -6.21
N ASN A 120 -12.32 -12.58 -6.33
CA ASN A 120 -12.97 -11.99 -5.16
C ASN A 120 -13.93 -12.97 -4.49
N GLU A 121 -14.75 -13.69 -5.26
CA GLU A 121 -15.67 -14.72 -4.76
C GLU A 121 -14.89 -15.82 -4.02
N ASP A 122 -13.79 -16.27 -4.58
CA ASP A 122 -12.92 -17.27 -3.93
C ASP A 122 -12.27 -16.72 -2.64
N ALA A 123 -11.85 -15.46 -2.65
CA ALA A 123 -11.31 -14.81 -1.47
C ALA A 123 -12.35 -14.59 -0.36
N GLU A 124 -13.60 -14.27 -0.71
CA GLU A 124 -14.73 -14.20 0.24
C GLU A 124 -15.00 -15.55 0.90
N ASN A 125 -15.00 -16.61 0.10
CA ASN A 125 -15.17 -17.98 0.60
C ASN A 125 -14.06 -18.39 1.57
N TYR A 126 -12.84 -17.90 1.35
CA TYR A 126 -11.70 -18.18 2.22
C TYR A 126 -11.63 -17.27 3.45
N GLY A 127 -11.86 -15.95 3.28
CA GLY A 127 -11.59 -14.90 4.29
C GLY A 127 -12.83 -14.33 4.99
N GLY A 128 -14.04 -14.60 4.48
CA GLY A 128 -15.31 -14.11 5.02
C GLY A 128 -15.89 -12.90 4.29
N GLN A 129 -17.08 -12.48 4.71
CA GLN A 129 -17.91 -11.49 4.01
C GLN A 129 -17.31 -10.07 3.90
N ASP A 130 -16.29 -9.76 4.72
CA ASP A 130 -15.64 -8.45 4.69
C ASP A 130 -14.60 -8.29 3.58
N VAL A 131 -14.32 -9.36 2.82
CA VAL A 131 -13.47 -9.31 1.63
C VAL A 131 -14.22 -8.60 0.50
N ASN A 132 -13.52 -7.78 -0.26
CA ASN A 132 -14.08 -7.16 -1.46
C ASN A 132 -12.99 -6.85 -2.49
N THR A 133 -13.41 -6.63 -3.73
CA THR A 133 -12.53 -6.35 -4.86
C THR A 133 -11.58 -5.17 -4.61
N SER A 134 -12.00 -4.16 -3.84
CA SER A 134 -11.15 -3.01 -3.52
C SER A 134 -9.99 -3.40 -2.62
N LYS A 135 -10.22 -4.22 -1.59
CA LYS A 135 -9.17 -4.73 -0.70
C LYS A 135 -8.20 -5.65 -1.45
N LEU A 136 -8.72 -6.55 -2.29
CA LEU A 136 -7.90 -7.38 -3.17
C LEU A 136 -6.99 -6.55 -4.07
N LYS A 137 -7.55 -5.57 -4.78
CA LYS A 137 -6.78 -4.67 -5.64
C LYS A 137 -5.69 -3.92 -4.86
N ARG A 138 -5.96 -3.48 -3.64
CA ARG A 138 -4.95 -2.84 -2.78
C ARG A 138 -3.77 -3.75 -2.51
N ILE A 139 -4.03 -5.00 -2.14
CA ILE A 139 -2.96 -5.97 -1.86
C ILE A 139 -2.16 -6.25 -3.12
N ILE A 140 -2.81 -6.54 -4.23
CA ILE A 140 -2.16 -6.81 -5.52
C ILE A 140 -1.30 -5.61 -5.95
N ASN A 141 -1.82 -4.39 -5.80
CA ASN A 141 -1.06 -3.17 -6.08
C ASN A 141 0.16 -3.04 -5.17
N PHE A 142 -0.03 -3.27 -3.87
CA PHE A 142 1.06 -3.20 -2.91
C PHE A 142 2.15 -4.23 -3.22
N TRP A 143 1.79 -5.48 -3.49
CA TRP A 143 2.75 -6.52 -3.84
C TRP A 143 3.49 -6.21 -5.15
N SER A 144 2.81 -5.60 -6.11
CA SER A 144 3.43 -5.13 -7.37
C SER A 144 4.42 -3.99 -7.12
N ILE A 145 4.05 -3.01 -6.29
CA ILE A 145 4.95 -1.89 -5.90
C ILE A 145 6.19 -2.39 -5.15
N LYS A 146 6.04 -3.46 -4.36
CA LYS A 146 7.17 -4.08 -3.65
C LYS A 146 7.99 -5.03 -4.54
N SER A 147 7.60 -5.18 -5.80
CA SER A 147 8.21 -6.15 -6.74
C SER A 147 8.20 -7.58 -6.19
N TRP A 148 7.13 -7.95 -5.49
CA TRP A 148 6.89 -9.32 -5.06
C TRP A 148 6.19 -10.13 -6.13
N ILE A 149 5.34 -9.46 -6.90
CA ILE A 149 4.66 -10.01 -8.08
C ILE A 149 4.83 -9.07 -9.26
N LYS A 150 4.67 -9.60 -10.46
CA LYS A 150 4.42 -8.83 -11.67
C LYS A 150 3.01 -9.07 -12.13
N ARG A 151 2.31 -8.02 -12.54
CA ARG A 151 0.95 -8.08 -13.06
C ARG A 151 0.84 -7.37 -14.40
N LYS A 152 -0.08 -7.84 -15.25
CA LYS A 152 -0.47 -7.20 -16.50
C LYS A 152 -1.99 -7.21 -16.62
N ASN A 153 -2.59 -6.12 -17.05
CA ASN A 153 -4.00 -6.11 -17.44
C ASN A 153 -4.10 -6.67 -18.86
N LEU A 154 -4.99 -7.63 -19.07
CA LEU A 154 -5.11 -8.34 -20.36
C LEU A 154 -6.20 -7.75 -21.26
N ASP A 155 -7.12 -6.99 -20.71
CA ASP A 155 -8.23 -6.39 -21.43
C ASP A 155 -8.49 -4.93 -21.04
N HIS A 156 -9.23 -4.22 -21.89
CA HIS A 156 -9.64 -2.84 -21.62
C HIS A 156 -10.62 -2.73 -20.44
N SER A 157 -11.33 -3.80 -20.09
CA SER A 157 -12.26 -3.82 -18.94
C SER A 157 -11.54 -3.87 -17.59
N LYS A 158 -10.23 -4.14 -17.59
CA LYS A 158 -9.39 -4.30 -16.38
C LYS A 158 -9.89 -5.41 -15.43
N ASN A 159 -10.68 -6.34 -15.94
CA ASN A 159 -11.23 -7.46 -15.16
C ASN A 159 -10.35 -8.70 -15.20
N HIS A 160 -9.58 -8.89 -16.28
CA HIS A 160 -8.62 -9.97 -16.41
C HIS A 160 -7.21 -9.47 -16.13
N ILE A 161 -6.54 -10.14 -15.23
CA ILE A 161 -5.16 -9.83 -14.85
C ILE A 161 -4.30 -11.09 -14.96
N ALA A 162 -3.14 -10.92 -15.56
CA ALA A 162 -2.08 -11.94 -15.49
C ALA A 162 -1.13 -11.59 -14.34
N ILE A 163 -0.85 -12.56 -13.50
CA ILE A 163 0.02 -12.41 -12.33
C ILE A 163 1.01 -13.56 -12.27
N PHE A 164 2.24 -13.25 -11.88
CA PHE A 164 3.23 -14.23 -11.47
C PHE A 164 4.09 -13.69 -10.32
N CYS A 165 4.48 -14.59 -9.41
CA CYS A 165 5.37 -14.26 -8.31
C CYS A 165 6.80 -14.07 -8.79
N LEU A 166 7.46 -13.01 -8.32
CA LEU A 166 8.88 -12.74 -8.57
C LEU A 166 9.79 -13.34 -7.50
N GLN A 167 9.19 -13.95 -6.48
CA GLN A 167 9.89 -14.53 -5.33
C GLN A 167 9.27 -15.88 -4.98
N SER A 168 10.07 -16.75 -4.34
CA SER A 168 9.53 -18.02 -3.85
C SER A 168 8.43 -17.81 -2.81
N LYS A 169 7.48 -18.73 -2.75
CA LYS A 169 6.36 -18.68 -1.79
C LYS A 169 6.84 -18.60 -0.35
N GLU A 170 7.91 -19.30 -0.01
CA GLU A 170 8.48 -19.29 1.34
C GLU A 170 9.02 -17.91 1.73
N LEU A 171 9.78 -17.28 0.83
CA LEU A 171 10.30 -15.93 1.06
C LEU A 171 9.17 -14.90 1.17
N LEU A 172 8.15 -15.03 0.33
CA LEU A 172 6.99 -14.15 0.38
C LEU A 172 6.20 -14.34 1.67
N LYS A 173 5.98 -15.58 2.10
CA LYS A 173 5.34 -15.92 3.38
C LYS A 173 6.05 -15.25 4.56
N ASN A 174 7.37 -15.40 4.67
CA ASN A 174 8.16 -14.79 5.72
C ASN A 174 8.05 -13.25 5.74
N LYS A 175 7.98 -12.63 4.55
CA LYS A 175 7.77 -11.17 4.45
C LYS A 175 6.38 -10.74 4.91
N LEU A 176 5.36 -11.52 4.61
CA LEU A 176 3.98 -11.25 5.01
C LEU A 176 3.81 -11.40 6.53
N GLU A 177 4.39 -12.45 7.13
CA GLU A 177 4.38 -12.67 8.58
C GLU A 177 5.02 -11.49 9.32
N ARG A 178 6.24 -11.12 8.94
CA ARG A 178 6.93 -9.94 9.53
C ARG A 178 6.15 -8.65 9.36
N ARG A 179 5.49 -8.47 8.21
CA ARG A 179 4.65 -7.29 7.97
C ARG A 179 3.41 -7.29 8.85
N HIS A 180 2.80 -8.43 9.06
CA HIS A 180 1.64 -8.59 9.93
C HIS A 180 2.02 -8.30 11.40
N GLU A 181 3.11 -8.87 11.89
CA GLU A 181 3.66 -8.60 13.21
C GLU A 181 3.96 -7.11 13.41
N LEU A 182 4.64 -6.49 12.43
CA LEU A 182 4.94 -5.06 12.48
C LEU A 182 3.67 -4.20 12.50
N ALA A 183 2.66 -4.52 11.69
CA ALA A 183 1.40 -3.79 11.66
C ALA A 183 0.66 -3.88 13.00
N THR A 184 0.61 -5.05 13.59
CA THR A 184 0.05 -5.30 14.93
C THR A 184 0.79 -4.50 15.99
N PHE A 185 2.11 -4.58 16.00
CA PHE A 185 2.96 -3.82 16.93
C PHE A 185 2.74 -2.30 16.80
N ILE A 186 2.69 -1.77 15.58
CA ILE A 186 2.45 -0.33 15.34
C ILE A 186 1.09 0.10 15.90
N ILE A 187 0.03 -0.68 15.66
CA ILE A 187 -1.31 -0.37 16.19
C ILE A 187 -1.28 -0.38 17.72
N GLU A 188 -0.68 -1.38 18.33
CA GLU A 188 -0.56 -1.47 19.78
C GLU A 188 0.23 -0.29 20.37
N PHE A 189 1.35 0.05 19.76
CA PHE A 189 2.17 1.19 20.15
C PHE A 189 1.37 2.50 20.11
N PHE A 190 0.62 2.74 19.04
CA PHE A 190 -0.22 3.94 18.92
C PHE A 190 -1.27 4.04 20.00
N TYR A 191 -2.02 2.97 20.22
CA TYR A 191 -3.08 3.00 21.25
C TYR A 191 -2.51 3.14 22.64
N ASN A 192 -1.38 2.54 22.94
CA ASN A 192 -0.69 2.69 24.21
C ASN A 192 -0.18 4.15 24.42
N LYS A 193 0.42 4.73 23.37
CA LYS A 193 0.88 6.14 23.41
C LYS A 193 -0.30 7.11 23.59
N THR A 194 -1.42 6.87 22.91
CA THR A 194 -2.66 7.65 23.06
C THR A 194 -3.17 7.64 24.50
N ILE A 195 -3.22 6.47 25.14
CA ILE A 195 -3.64 6.35 26.53
C ILE A 195 -2.72 7.18 27.45
N THR A 196 -1.42 7.14 27.22
CA THR A 196 -0.42 7.88 28.02
C THR A 196 -0.61 9.40 27.87
N GLU A 197 -0.88 9.88 26.67
CA GLU A 197 -1.11 11.31 26.40
C GLU A 197 -2.46 11.79 26.95
N THR A 198 -3.48 10.93 26.91
CA THR A 198 -4.78 11.17 27.54
C THR A 198 -4.65 11.41 29.04
N ILE A 199 -3.89 10.56 29.74
CA ILE A 199 -3.64 10.70 31.19
C ILE A 199 -2.92 12.01 31.52
N LYS A 200 -2.12 12.56 30.60
CA LYS A 200 -1.42 13.84 30.76
C LYS A 200 -2.30 15.09 30.56
N GLY A 201 -3.60 14.93 30.30
CA GLY A 201 -4.57 16.04 30.25
C GLY A 201 -4.58 16.84 28.95
N GLN A 202 -4.11 16.29 27.85
CA GLN A 202 -4.07 16.97 26.54
C GLN A 202 -5.32 16.78 25.68
N ILE A 203 -6.47 16.35 26.27
CA ILE A 203 -7.63 15.95 25.47
C ILE A 203 -8.82 16.85 25.66
N ASP A 204 -9.06 17.62 24.62
CA ASP A 204 -10.38 18.18 24.31
C ASP A 204 -10.61 18.24 22.77
N LYS A 205 -10.19 17.23 22.03
CA LYS A 205 -10.33 17.17 20.57
C LYS A 205 -10.92 15.84 20.14
N ASP A 206 -11.80 15.88 19.15
CA ASP A 206 -12.40 14.69 18.51
C ASP A 206 -11.36 13.76 17.85
N GLU A 207 -10.16 14.26 17.64
CA GLU A 207 -9.03 13.53 17.06
C GLU A 207 -7.77 13.74 17.91
N ILE A 208 -7.10 12.64 18.23
CA ILE A 208 -5.80 12.66 18.92
C ILE A 208 -4.72 12.49 17.87
N LEU A 209 -3.85 13.50 17.78
CA LEU A 209 -2.66 13.44 16.94
C LEU A 209 -1.55 12.73 17.70
N VAL A 210 -1.09 11.60 17.16
CA VAL A 210 0.06 10.86 17.67
C VAL A 210 1.22 11.02 16.69
N GLU A 211 2.26 11.72 17.14
CA GLU A 211 3.50 11.87 16.39
C GLU A 211 4.57 10.96 16.99
N PHE A 212 5.35 10.31 16.14
CA PHE A 212 6.47 9.48 16.55
C PHE A 212 7.49 9.35 15.43
N SER A 213 8.73 9.14 15.82
CA SER A 213 9.81 8.84 14.88
C SER A 213 9.97 7.32 14.71
N VAL A 214 10.51 6.91 13.56
CA VAL A 214 10.92 5.53 13.33
C VAL A 214 11.94 5.07 14.37
N HIS A 215 12.69 6.00 14.96
CA HIS A 215 13.65 5.72 16.03
C HIS A 215 12.94 5.27 17.31
N GLU A 216 11.86 5.94 17.72
CA GLU A 216 11.04 5.53 18.87
C GLU A 216 10.49 4.10 18.68
N LEU A 217 10.01 3.78 17.47
CA LEU A 217 9.50 2.43 17.15
C LEU A 217 10.57 1.32 17.23
N LYS A 218 11.85 1.65 17.12
CA LYS A 218 12.93 0.64 17.22
C LYS A 218 13.29 0.29 18.66
N PHE A 219 12.92 1.13 19.61
CA PHE A 219 13.28 0.97 21.02
C PHE A 219 12.06 0.68 21.91
N ALA A 220 10.86 0.61 21.35
CA ALA A 220 9.65 0.19 22.02
C ALA A 220 9.46 -1.32 21.92
#